data_800a8753d2be98dea09fe155e3343554
#
_entry.id   800a8753d2be98dea09fe155e3343554
#
_cell.length_a   1.000
_cell.length_b   1.000
_cell.length_c   1.000
_cell.angle_alpha   90.00
_cell.angle_beta   90.00
_cell.angle_gamma   90.00
#
_symmetry.space_group_name_H-M   'P 1'
#
loop_
_entity.id
_entity.type
_entity.pdbx_description
1 polymer ?
#
loop_
_entity_poly.entity_id
_entity_poly.type
_entity_poly.pdbx_seq_one_letter_code
_entity_poly.pdbx_strand_id
1 'polypeptide(L)'
;MNVIHKIGVILFLLCPYISLYGQEGKDTLMFRIVSYNVENLFDSRHDTLKNDYEFLPDATRHWNYSKYRKKLDNIARVIIATGGWTPPALVALCEVENDSVMRDLTRYSALREADYRYVMTQSPDKRGIDVALLYQRNLFKLLSYQSLPVDKPRKNSRPTRDILHVNGLLLNRDTHDVLVAHFPSRSGGARESEPYRLLAARKVKHAIDSLYTIRRHPQIVLLGDFNDYPENKSVKEVLEAAAPSTLQDSLRPQKLYHLLAGKA
;
A
#
# COMPACT_ATOMS: atom_id res chain seq x y z
N MET A 1 -60.34 -48.96 -51.24
CA MET A 1 -58.83 -48.93 -51.25
C MET A 1 -58.42 -47.50 -51.18
N ASN A 2 -58.14 -47.01 -49.98
CA ASN A 2 -57.87 -45.60 -49.70
C ASN A 2 -56.38 -45.39 -49.65
N VAL A 3 -55.90 -44.59 -50.59
CA VAL A 3 -54.49 -44.15 -50.59
C VAL A 3 -54.44 -42.82 -49.83
N ILE A 4 -53.79 -42.82 -48.64
CA ILE A 4 -53.55 -41.61 -47.83
C ILE A 4 -52.27 -41.00 -48.30
N HIS A 5 -52.37 -39.83 -48.88
CA HIS A 5 -51.18 -39.01 -49.19
C HIS A 5 -50.64 -38.34 -47.90
N LYS A 6 -49.42 -38.70 -47.46
CA LYS A 6 -48.74 -38.00 -46.42
C LYS A 6 -48.09 -36.74 -47.00
N ILE A 7 -48.59 -35.57 -46.65
CA ILE A 7 -47.98 -34.29 -46.94
C ILE A 7 -46.97 -34.04 -45.85
N GLY A 8 -45.66 -34.10 -46.18
CA GLY A 8 -44.59 -33.71 -45.29
C GLY A 8 -44.41 -32.18 -45.28
N VAL A 9 -44.66 -31.57 -44.14
CA VAL A 9 -44.40 -30.14 -43.95
C VAL A 9 -42.94 -30.01 -43.54
N ILE A 10 -42.10 -29.47 -44.42
CA ILE A 10 -40.72 -29.10 -44.11
C ILE A 10 -40.74 -27.71 -43.48
N LEU A 11 -40.57 -27.67 -42.16
CA LEU A 11 -40.43 -26.42 -41.40
C LEU A 11 -38.98 -25.92 -41.53
N PHE A 12 -38.75 -24.92 -42.38
CA PHE A 12 -37.48 -24.18 -42.41
C PHE A 12 -37.38 -23.32 -41.16
N LEU A 13 -36.62 -23.76 -40.15
CA LEU A 13 -36.19 -22.92 -39.04
C LEU A 13 -35.16 -21.94 -39.59
N LEU A 14 -35.59 -20.72 -39.92
CA LEU A 14 -34.71 -19.55 -40.06
C LEU A 14 -34.16 -19.20 -38.66
N CYS A 15 -32.99 -19.71 -38.38
CA CYS A 15 -32.20 -19.27 -37.23
C CYS A 15 -31.63 -17.89 -37.55
N PRO A 16 -32.09 -16.80 -36.91
CA PRO A 16 -31.40 -15.52 -37.08
C PRO A 16 -30.00 -15.65 -36.51
N TYR A 17 -28.99 -15.52 -37.35
CA TYR A 17 -27.63 -15.31 -36.91
C TYR A 17 -27.58 -13.99 -36.11
N ILE A 18 -27.80 -14.08 -34.80
CA ILE A 18 -27.46 -13.00 -33.89
C ILE A 18 -25.93 -13.01 -33.83
N SER A 19 -25.30 -12.14 -34.61
CA SER A 19 -23.90 -11.78 -34.43
C SER A 19 -23.81 -11.11 -33.06
N LEU A 20 -23.45 -11.87 -32.04
CA LEU A 20 -22.94 -11.30 -30.80
C LEU A 20 -21.65 -10.58 -31.17
N TYR A 21 -21.75 -9.30 -31.49
CA TYR A 21 -20.62 -8.40 -31.38
C TYR A 21 -20.32 -8.35 -29.86
N GLY A 22 -19.40 -9.18 -29.43
CA GLY A 22 -18.75 -8.99 -28.16
C GLY A 22 -18.19 -7.57 -28.18
N GLN A 23 -18.76 -6.66 -27.40
CA GLN A 23 -17.99 -5.49 -27.01
C GLN A 23 -16.69 -6.03 -26.46
N GLU A 24 -15.60 -5.80 -27.19
CA GLU A 24 -14.27 -5.81 -26.58
C GLU A 24 -14.28 -4.68 -25.53
N GLY A 25 -14.88 -5.00 -24.38
CA GLY A 25 -14.61 -4.29 -23.16
C GLY A 25 -13.10 -4.43 -23.00
N LYS A 26 -12.35 -3.34 -23.17
CA LYS A 26 -11.02 -3.25 -22.64
C LYS A 26 -11.18 -3.68 -21.19
N ASP A 27 -10.75 -4.91 -20.88
CA ASP A 27 -10.63 -5.39 -19.50
C ASP A 27 -9.68 -4.43 -18.80
N THR A 28 -10.24 -3.37 -18.25
CA THR A 28 -9.50 -2.42 -17.43
C THR A 28 -9.23 -3.14 -16.13
N LEU A 29 -8.08 -3.81 -16.08
CA LEU A 29 -7.59 -4.43 -14.85
C LEU A 29 -7.54 -3.35 -13.78
N MET A 30 -8.50 -3.42 -12.86
CA MET A 30 -8.57 -2.51 -11.73
C MET A 30 -7.42 -2.82 -10.77
N PHE A 31 -6.36 -2.02 -10.82
CA PHE A 31 -5.23 -2.12 -9.92
C PHE A 31 -5.46 -1.23 -8.70
N ARG A 32 -5.83 -1.85 -7.57
CA ARG A 32 -6.07 -1.12 -6.33
C ARG A 32 -4.84 -1.07 -5.46
N ILE A 33 -4.56 0.11 -4.94
CA ILE A 33 -3.50 0.37 -3.97
C ILE A 33 -4.14 0.92 -2.70
N VAL A 34 -3.73 0.40 -1.54
CA VAL A 34 -4.19 0.84 -0.23
C VAL A 34 -3.01 1.32 0.60
N SER A 35 -3.19 2.43 1.32
CA SER A 35 -2.28 2.88 2.37
C SER A 35 -3.03 2.83 3.70
N TYR A 36 -2.49 2.11 4.70
CA TYR A 36 -3.17 1.86 5.95
C TYR A 36 -2.20 1.91 7.13
N ASN A 37 -2.39 2.86 8.04
CA ASN A 37 -1.75 2.84 9.35
C ASN A 37 -2.54 1.90 10.26
N VAL A 38 -1.93 0.81 10.71
CA VAL A 38 -2.58 -0.23 11.51
C VAL A 38 -2.56 0.05 13.01
N GLU A 39 -2.06 1.21 13.42
CA GLU A 39 -2.06 1.68 14.81
C GLU A 39 -1.39 0.69 15.78
N ASN A 40 -0.09 0.49 15.64
CA ASN A 40 0.72 -0.36 16.51
C ASN A 40 0.31 -1.85 16.48
N LEU A 41 0.61 -2.52 15.37
CA LEU A 41 0.46 -3.97 15.27
C LEU A 41 1.69 -4.65 15.93
N PHE A 42 1.60 -4.89 17.23
CA PHE A 42 2.57 -5.65 18.02
C PHE A 42 2.06 -7.06 18.32
N ASP A 43 2.98 -8.00 18.41
CA ASP A 43 2.66 -9.27 19.06
C ASP A 43 2.58 -9.08 20.60
N SER A 44 2.57 -10.14 21.39
CA SER A 44 2.50 -10.06 22.85
C SER A 44 3.79 -10.52 23.54
N ARG A 45 4.91 -10.49 22.80
CA ARG A 45 6.23 -10.91 23.26
C ARG A 45 7.18 -9.72 23.28
N HIS A 46 8.01 -9.64 24.31
CA HIS A 46 8.98 -8.56 24.41
C HIS A 46 10.16 -8.72 23.45
N ASP A 47 10.43 -7.69 22.65
CA ASP A 47 11.71 -7.54 21.95
C ASP A 47 12.70 -6.78 22.85
N THR A 48 13.71 -7.47 23.35
CA THR A 48 14.71 -6.92 24.28
C THR A 48 15.51 -5.73 23.71
N LEU A 49 15.47 -5.51 22.37
CA LEU A 49 16.14 -4.41 21.71
C LEU A 49 15.23 -3.18 21.50
N LYS A 50 13.95 -3.30 21.86
CA LYS A 50 12.92 -2.30 21.61
C LYS A 50 12.20 -1.88 22.88
N ASN A 51 11.52 -0.75 22.81
CA ASN A 51 10.68 -0.25 23.91
C ASN A 51 9.21 -0.52 23.58
N ASP A 52 8.85 -1.78 23.65
CA ASP A 52 7.51 -2.33 23.36
C ASP A 52 6.71 -2.70 24.61
N TYR A 53 7.18 -2.31 25.80
CA TYR A 53 6.62 -2.69 27.09
C TYR A 53 5.12 -2.44 27.24
N GLU A 54 4.55 -1.46 26.53
CA GLU A 54 3.11 -1.21 26.54
C GLU A 54 2.29 -2.35 25.91
N PHE A 55 2.92 -3.18 25.08
CA PHE A 55 2.29 -4.26 24.31
C PHE A 55 2.56 -5.64 24.89
N LEU A 56 2.71 -5.71 26.25
CA LEU A 56 2.88 -6.95 26.99
C LEU A 56 1.62 -7.29 27.81
N PRO A 57 1.40 -8.58 28.15
CA PRO A 57 0.24 -9.00 28.92
C PRO A 57 0.11 -8.32 30.28
N ASP A 58 1.24 -8.06 30.95
CA ASP A 58 1.30 -7.44 32.28
C ASP A 58 1.34 -5.92 32.26
N ALA A 59 1.37 -5.31 31.07
CA ALA A 59 1.35 -3.86 30.91
C ALA A 59 -0.05 -3.27 31.06
N THR A 60 -0.14 -1.95 31.18
CA THR A 60 -1.43 -1.21 31.35
C THR A 60 -2.45 -1.53 30.24
N ARG A 61 -2.01 -1.85 29.03
CA ARG A 61 -2.89 -2.24 27.92
C ARG A 61 -3.40 -3.68 28.05
N HIS A 62 -2.80 -4.48 28.91
CA HIS A 62 -3.07 -5.93 29.02
C HIS A 62 -3.09 -6.57 27.63
N TRP A 63 -2.01 -6.31 26.86
CA TRP A 63 -1.91 -6.74 25.47
C TRP A 63 -1.52 -8.22 25.41
N ASN A 64 -2.50 -9.08 25.25
CA ASN A 64 -2.33 -10.52 25.24
C ASN A 64 -2.57 -11.11 23.85
N TYR A 65 -2.29 -12.41 23.71
CA TYR A 65 -2.45 -13.13 22.44
C TYR A 65 -3.86 -13.03 21.85
N SER A 66 -4.92 -13.04 22.66
CA SER A 66 -6.30 -12.92 22.18
C SER A 66 -6.57 -11.55 21.54
N LYS A 67 -6.09 -10.47 22.17
CA LYS A 67 -6.17 -9.11 21.61
C LYS A 67 -5.37 -8.99 20.31
N TYR A 68 -4.17 -9.55 20.29
CA TYR A 68 -3.32 -9.60 19.13
C TYR A 68 -4.02 -10.31 17.97
N ARG A 69 -4.56 -11.52 18.18
CA ARG A 69 -5.29 -12.27 17.15
C ARG A 69 -6.50 -11.49 16.62
N LYS A 70 -7.29 -10.91 17.51
CA LYS A 70 -8.42 -10.06 17.12
C LYS A 70 -8.00 -8.88 16.25
N LYS A 71 -6.86 -8.27 16.56
CA LYS A 71 -6.31 -7.15 15.76
C LYS A 71 -5.88 -7.60 14.37
N LEU A 72 -5.19 -8.73 14.25
CA LEU A 72 -4.85 -9.33 12.95
C LEU A 72 -6.10 -9.56 12.10
N ASP A 73 -7.14 -10.16 12.67
CA ASP A 73 -8.40 -10.44 11.97
C ASP A 73 -9.11 -9.14 11.53
N ASN A 74 -9.10 -8.11 12.37
CA ASN A 74 -9.69 -6.82 12.03
C ASN A 74 -8.93 -6.14 10.87
N ILE A 75 -7.60 -6.12 10.91
CA ILE A 75 -6.76 -5.58 9.83
C ILE A 75 -7.03 -6.33 8.52
N ALA A 76 -7.07 -7.66 8.58
CA ALA A 76 -7.36 -8.50 7.43
C ALA A 76 -8.73 -8.17 6.81
N ARG A 77 -9.78 -8.03 7.64
CA ARG A 77 -11.13 -7.65 7.18
C ARG A 77 -11.15 -6.28 6.50
N VAL A 78 -10.45 -5.29 7.07
CA VAL A 78 -10.34 -3.95 6.45
C VAL A 78 -9.69 -4.05 5.08
N ILE A 79 -8.56 -4.75 4.96
CA ILE A 79 -7.87 -4.92 3.68
C ILE A 79 -8.76 -5.60 2.65
N ILE A 80 -9.44 -6.69 3.02
CA ILE A 80 -10.37 -7.40 2.12
C ILE A 80 -11.52 -6.48 1.70
N ALA A 81 -12.13 -5.77 2.65
CA ALA A 81 -13.27 -4.89 2.37
C ALA A 81 -12.92 -3.74 1.42
N THR A 82 -11.69 -3.19 1.50
CA THR A 82 -11.23 -2.14 0.55
C THR A 82 -11.04 -2.66 -0.87
N GLY A 83 -10.86 -3.96 -1.03
CA GLY A 83 -10.73 -4.62 -2.34
C GLY A 83 -12.05 -4.81 -3.09
N GLY A 84 -13.18 -4.90 -2.38
CA GLY A 84 -14.46 -5.29 -2.97
C GLY A 84 -14.42 -6.76 -3.45
N TRP A 85 -14.63 -7.01 -4.74
CA TRP A 85 -14.62 -8.37 -5.31
C TRP A 85 -13.23 -9.01 -5.39
N THR A 86 -12.17 -8.20 -5.49
CA THR A 86 -10.79 -8.68 -5.56
C THR A 86 -9.93 -7.94 -4.55
N PRO A 87 -9.08 -8.65 -3.78
CA PRO A 87 -8.19 -7.98 -2.83
C PRO A 87 -7.30 -6.95 -3.53
N PRO A 88 -6.88 -5.87 -2.84
CA PRO A 88 -5.98 -4.87 -3.39
C PRO A 88 -4.68 -5.49 -3.87
N ALA A 89 -4.13 -5.01 -4.99
CA ALA A 89 -2.87 -5.51 -5.54
C ALA A 89 -1.67 -5.17 -4.66
N LEU A 90 -1.68 -3.96 -4.07
CA LEU A 90 -0.68 -3.47 -3.13
C LEU A 90 -1.34 -2.89 -1.88
N VAL A 91 -0.77 -3.19 -0.72
CA VAL A 91 -1.18 -2.60 0.56
C VAL A 91 0.05 -2.15 1.33
N ALA A 92 0.22 -0.84 1.45
CA ALA A 92 1.25 -0.24 2.30
C ALA A 92 0.74 -0.18 3.74
N LEU A 93 1.51 -0.73 4.67
CA LEU A 93 1.21 -0.74 6.09
C LEU A 93 2.22 0.12 6.86
N CYS A 94 1.73 0.91 7.79
CA CYS A 94 2.54 1.62 8.78
C CYS A 94 2.24 1.06 10.18
N GLU A 95 3.23 1.14 11.05
CA GLU A 95 3.15 0.67 12.45
C GLU A 95 3.02 -0.84 12.60
N VAL A 96 3.80 -1.58 11.83
CA VAL A 96 3.99 -3.02 11.99
C VAL A 96 5.29 -3.28 12.76
N GLU A 97 5.30 -4.24 13.66
CA GLU A 97 6.43 -4.48 14.56
C GLU A 97 7.58 -5.21 13.86
N ASN A 98 7.32 -6.41 13.36
CA ASN A 98 8.38 -7.30 12.89
C ASN A 98 7.88 -8.32 11.86
N ASP A 99 8.81 -9.14 11.36
CA ASP A 99 8.51 -10.21 10.40
C ASP A 99 7.48 -11.23 10.93
N SER A 100 7.50 -11.51 12.23
CA SER A 100 6.56 -12.47 12.84
C SER A 100 5.11 -11.97 12.72
N VAL A 101 4.84 -10.69 13.02
CA VAL A 101 3.49 -10.14 12.88
C VAL A 101 3.04 -10.08 11.41
N MET A 102 3.95 -9.82 10.47
CA MET A 102 3.63 -9.81 9.04
C MET A 102 3.35 -11.22 8.53
N ARG A 103 4.11 -12.22 8.98
CA ARG A 103 3.83 -13.63 8.71
C ARG A 103 2.49 -14.07 9.27
N ASP A 104 2.19 -13.67 10.50
CA ASP A 104 0.93 -14.02 11.17
C ASP A 104 -0.25 -13.36 10.45
N LEU A 105 -0.12 -12.10 10.03
CA LEU A 105 -1.14 -11.39 9.26
C LEU A 105 -1.41 -12.07 7.91
N THR A 106 -0.37 -12.49 7.21
CA THR A 106 -0.53 -13.05 5.85
C THR A 106 -0.89 -14.53 5.84
N ARG A 107 -0.52 -15.30 6.87
CA ARG A 107 -0.70 -16.77 6.88
C ARG A 107 -1.77 -17.27 7.85
N TYR A 108 -2.04 -16.51 8.91
CA TYR A 108 -2.91 -16.96 10.00
C TYR A 108 -4.10 -16.03 10.25
N SER A 109 -4.41 -15.13 9.32
CA SER A 109 -5.64 -14.35 9.25
C SER A 109 -6.42 -14.67 7.99
N ALA A 110 -7.53 -13.98 7.75
CA ALA A 110 -8.32 -14.11 6.51
C ALA A 110 -7.53 -13.73 5.24
N LEU A 111 -6.39 -13.03 5.35
CA LEU A 111 -5.53 -12.73 4.20
C LEU A 111 -4.81 -13.96 3.63
N ARG A 112 -4.81 -15.09 4.32
CA ARG A 112 -4.24 -16.34 3.82
C ARG A 112 -4.79 -16.72 2.45
N GLU A 113 -6.08 -16.55 2.23
CA GLU A 113 -6.75 -16.90 0.98
C GLU A 113 -6.41 -15.94 -0.17
N ALA A 114 -5.90 -14.76 0.15
CA ALA A 114 -5.46 -13.77 -0.83
C ALA A 114 -4.00 -13.95 -1.28
N ASP A 115 -3.27 -14.91 -0.70
CA ASP A 115 -1.86 -15.27 -1.00
C ASP A 115 -0.90 -14.06 -1.11
N TYR A 116 -1.06 -13.08 -0.21
CA TYR A 116 -0.13 -11.96 -0.17
C TYR A 116 1.28 -12.38 0.18
N ARG A 117 2.25 -11.77 -0.49
CA ARG A 117 3.64 -11.68 -0.05
C ARG A 117 3.89 -10.29 0.50
N TYR A 118 4.99 -10.14 1.23
CA TYR A 118 5.36 -8.84 1.78
C TYR A 118 6.86 -8.62 1.76
N VAL A 119 7.22 -7.36 1.85
CA VAL A 119 8.56 -6.86 2.21
C VAL A 119 8.37 -5.78 3.26
N MET A 120 9.34 -5.61 4.15
CA MET A 120 9.29 -4.62 5.21
C MET A 120 10.68 -4.06 5.53
N THR A 121 10.71 -2.93 6.20
CA THR A 121 11.93 -2.37 6.79
C THR A 121 12.27 -3.07 8.11
N GLN A 122 13.50 -2.86 8.58
CA GLN A 122 13.96 -3.15 9.95
C GLN A 122 14.67 -1.92 10.45
N SER A 123 13.91 -0.98 10.94
CA SER A 123 14.38 0.35 11.27
C SER A 123 14.99 0.42 12.68
N PRO A 124 15.87 1.41 12.92
CA PRO A 124 16.41 1.66 14.25
C PRO A 124 15.42 2.39 15.18
N ASP A 125 14.15 2.51 14.83
CA ASP A 125 13.12 3.10 15.68
C ASP A 125 13.06 2.36 17.02
N LYS A 126 13.08 3.12 18.12
CA LYS A 126 13.18 2.54 19.47
C LYS A 126 11.88 1.86 19.92
N ARG A 127 10.73 2.23 19.36
CA ARG A 127 9.46 1.57 19.68
C ARG A 127 9.35 0.21 19.02
N GLY A 128 10.11 -0.02 17.94
CA GLY A 128 10.05 -1.25 17.17
C GLY A 128 8.93 -1.26 16.14
N ILE A 129 8.57 -0.11 15.58
CA ILE A 129 7.59 -0.05 14.49
C ILE A 129 8.27 0.24 13.15
N ASP A 130 7.75 -0.39 12.12
CA ASP A 130 8.27 -0.35 10.77
C ASP A 130 7.17 -0.09 9.74
N VAL A 131 7.53 -0.06 8.47
CA VAL A 131 6.63 -0.03 7.34
C VAL A 131 6.77 -1.29 6.51
N ALA A 132 5.68 -1.72 5.90
CA ALA A 132 5.67 -2.89 5.04
C ALA A 132 4.83 -2.66 3.77
N LEU A 133 5.10 -3.44 2.73
CA LEU A 133 4.28 -3.52 1.53
C LEU A 133 3.84 -4.97 1.32
N LEU A 134 2.52 -5.20 1.38
CA LEU A 134 1.90 -6.42 0.92
C LEU A 134 1.69 -6.31 -0.60
N TYR A 135 1.89 -7.40 -1.31
CA TYR A 135 1.65 -7.44 -2.76
C TYR A 135 1.12 -8.81 -3.21
N GLN A 136 0.27 -8.81 -4.23
CA GLN A 136 -0.21 -10.02 -4.88
C GLN A 136 0.71 -10.40 -6.04
N ARG A 137 1.27 -11.62 -6.00
CA ARG A 137 2.26 -12.11 -6.98
C ARG A 137 1.75 -12.18 -8.42
N ASN A 138 0.47 -12.39 -8.59
CA ASN A 138 -0.18 -12.44 -9.90
C ASN A 138 -0.38 -11.04 -10.52
N LEU A 139 -0.32 -9.96 -9.72
CA LEU A 139 -0.53 -8.58 -10.16
C LEU A 139 0.74 -7.75 -10.12
N PHE A 140 1.68 -8.09 -9.23
CA PHE A 140 2.93 -7.36 -9.02
C PHE A 140 4.11 -8.32 -8.84
N LYS A 141 5.06 -8.31 -9.76
CA LYS A 141 6.29 -9.08 -9.66
C LYS A 141 7.36 -8.23 -8.98
N LEU A 142 7.70 -8.58 -7.75
CA LEU A 142 8.81 -7.95 -7.03
C LEU A 142 10.13 -8.17 -7.79
N LEU A 143 10.87 -7.11 -8.05
CA LEU A 143 12.22 -7.14 -8.62
C LEU A 143 13.28 -6.91 -7.56
N SER A 144 13.13 -5.87 -6.74
CA SER A 144 14.03 -5.54 -5.65
C SER A 144 13.35 -4.68 -4.60
N TYR A 145 13.93 -4.64 -3.40
CA TYR A 145 13.55 -3.69 -2.36
C TYR A 145 14.75 -3.29 -1.52
N GLN A 146 14.66 -2.14 -0.86
CA GLN A 146 15.68 -1.64 0.05
C GLN A 146 15.09 -0.73 1.12
N SER A 147 15.73 -0.69 2.28
CA SER A 147 15.51 0.33 3.30
C SER A 147 16.35 1.56 3.01
N LEU A 148 15.74 2.73 3.09
CA LEU A 148 16.40 4.01 2.95
C LEU A 148 16.44 4.70 4.33
N PRO A 149 17.59 4.70 5.04
CA PRO A 149 17.70 5.30 6.35
C PRO A 149 17.41 6.80 6.31
N VAL A 150 16.67 7.28 7.30
CA VAL A 150 16.38 8.70 7.48
C VAL A 150 17.40 9.30 8.49
N ASP A 151 18.03 10.39 8.09
CA ASP A 151 18.99 11.09 8.94
C ASP A 151 18.37 11.68 10.21
N LYS A 152 19.19 11.85 11.23
CA LYS A 152 18.78 12.47 12.48
C LYS A 152 19.04 13.99 12.43
N PRO A 153 18.13 14.82 12.98
CA PRO A 153 18.37 16.28 13.03
C PRO A 153 19.62 16.66 13.83
N ARG A 154 19.94 15.86 14.86
CA ARG A 154 21.10 16.03 15.72
C ARG A 154 21.67 14.65 16.08
N LYS A 155 22.98 14.57 16.37
CA LYS A 155 23.69 13.32 16.73
C LYS A 155 22.96 12.51 17.82
N ASN A 156 22.43 13.18 18.83
CA ASN A 156 21.77 12.56 19.99
C ASN A 156 20.24 12.45 19.83
N SER A 157 19.66 12.79 18.68
CA SER A 157 18.24 12.64 18.42
C SER A 157 17.84 11.18 18.29
N ARG A 158 16.59 10.90 18.59
CA ARG A 158 16.03 9.55 18.41
C ARG A 158 16.02 9.18 16.92
N PRO A 159 16.43 7.96 16.57
CA PRO A 159 16.23 7.46 15.21
C PRO A 159 14.75 7.33 14.88
N THR A 160 14.44 7.36 13.62
CA THR A 160 13.09 7.14 13.12
C THR A 160 13.03 5.95 12.18
N ARG A 161 11.86 5.69 11.61
CA ARG A 161 11.65 4.60 10.64
C ARG A 161 12.37 4.92 9.34
N ASP A 162 12.90 3.88 8.73
CA ASP A 162 13.39 3.92 7.37
C ASP A 162 12.23 4.03 6.37
N ILE A 163 12.55 4.46 5.16
CA ILE A 163 11.61 4.46 4.05
C ILE A 163 11.82 3.16 3.27
N LEU A 164 10.75 2.42 3.03
CA LEU A 164 10.81 1.22 2.19
C LEU A 164 10.69 1.64 0.72
N HIS A 165 11.69 1.33 -0.09
CA HIS A 165 11.62 1.44 -1.54
C HIS A 165 11.50 0.06 -2.14
N VAL A 166 10.47 -0.15 -2.96
CA VAL A 166 10.18 -1.40 -3.65
C VAL A 166 10.09 -1.14 -5.14
N ASN A 167 10.81 -1.94 -5.91
CA ASN A 167 10.75 -1.92 -7.36
C ASN A 167 10.11 -3.21 -7.89
N GLY A 168 9.16 -3.11 -8.81
CA GLY A 168 8.49 -4.27 -9.36
C GLY A 168 7.77 -3.99 -10.67
N LEU A 169 7.32 -5.05 -11.32
CA LEU A 169 6.59 -5.02 -12.58
C LEU A 169 5.10 -5.27 -12.33
N LEU A 170 4.26 -4.44 -12.92
CA LEU A 170 2.85 -4.72 -13.10
C LEU A 170 2.59 -5.69 -14.26
N LEU A 171 1.35 -6.14 -14.43
CA LEU A 171 0.96 -7.06 -15.51
C LEU A 171 1.23 -6.51 -16.91
N ASN A 172 1.16 -5.20 -17.11
CA ASN A 172 1.49 -4.52 -18.37
C ASN A 172 3.01 -4.44 -18.65
N ARG A 173 3.83 -5.05 -17.76
CA ARG A 173 5.30 -5.04 -17.77
C ARG A 173 5.95 -3.67 -17.53
N ASP A 174 5.18 -2.67 -17.11
CA ASP A 174 5.76 -1.40 -16.67
C ASP A 174 6.40 -1.53 -15.31
N THR A 175 7.59 -0.98 -15.17
CA THR A 175 8.31 -0.93 -13.90
C THR A 175 7.73 0.18 -13.03
N HIS A 176 7.38 -0.17 -11.80
CA HIS A 176 6.90 0.78 -10.80
C HIS A 176 7.84 0.82 -9.60
N ASP A 177 8.10 2.00 -9.13
CA ASP A 177 8.82 2.26 -7.90
C ASP A 177 7.81 2.70 -6.82
N VAL A 178 7.67 1.90 -5.77
CA VAL A 178 6.75 2.15 -4.65
C VAL A 178 7.58 2.53 -3.44
N LEU A 179 7.33 3.73 -2.88
CA LEU A 179 7.92 4.16 -1.64
C LEU A 179 6.86 4.12 -0.54
N VAL A 180 7.19 3.46 0.58
CA VAL A 180 6.34 3.47 1.78
C VAL A 180 7.06 4.18 2.89
N ALA A 181 6.45 5.26 3.42
CA ALA A 181 7.05 6.11 4.42
C ALA A 181 6.11 6.35 5.60
N HIS A 182 6.65 6.33 6.81
CA HIS A 182 5.92 6.77 8.00
C HIS A 182 6.72 7.87 8.68
N PHE A 183 6.31 9.12 8.47
CA PHE A 183 7.02 10.28 9.01
C PHE A 183 6.84 10.38 10.52
N PRO A 184 7.78 11.03 11.23
CA PRO A 184 7.68 11.29 12.66
C PRO A 184 6.37 11.99 13.03
N SER A 185 5.71 11.48 14.08
CA SER A 185 4.44 12.02 14.56
C SER A 185 4.59 13.45 15.11
N ARG A 186 3.44 14.13 15.28
CA ARG A 186 3.38 15.46 15.92
C ARG A 186 3.42 15.40 17.44
N SER A 187 3.69 14.24 18.00
CA SER A 187 3.85 14.05 19.46
C SER A 187 4.95 14.96 20.01
N GLY A 188 4.67 15.62 21.11
CA GLY A 188 5.57 16.63 21.70
C GLY A 188 5.47 18.02 21.07
N GLY A 189 4.53 18.22 20.13
CA GLY A 189 4.29 19.49 19.44
C GLY A 189 4.54 19.41 17.94
N ALA A 190 3.64 20.02 17.17
CA ALA A 190 3.73 20.01 15.70
C ALA A 190 4.98 20.74 15.20
N ARG A 191 5.33 21.87 15.86
CA ARG A 191 6.48 22.72 15.52
C ARG A 191 7.80 22.08 15.92
N GLU A 192 7.87 21.47 17.10
CA GLU A 192 9.05 20.81 17.66
C GLU A 192 9.42 19.56 16.86
N SER A 193 8.43 18.86 16.33
CA SER A 193 8.62 17.66 15.53
C SER A 193 8.79 17.92 14.03
N GLU A 194 8.48 19.13 13.52
CA GLU A 194 8.60 19.50 12.10
C GLU A 194 10.00 19.19 11.51
N PRO A 195 11.13 19.50 12.16
CA PRO A 195 12.46 19.22 11.58
C PRO A 195 12.68 17.75 11.23
N TYR A 196 12.10 16.83 12.00
CA TYR A 196 12.19 15.39 11.76
C TYR A 196 11.38 14.98 10.52
N ARG A 197 10.17 15.54 10.35
CA ARG A 197 9.34 15.30 9.16
C ARG A 197 9.96 15.89 7.90
N LEU A 198 10.58 17.07 8.00
CA LEU A 198 11.30 17.67 6.87
C LEU A 198 12.50 16.81 6.43
N LEU A 199 13.21 16.17 7.36
CA LEU A 199 14.31 15.24 6.99
C LEU A 199 13.79 13.99 6.30
N ALA A 200 12.71 13.41 6.81
CA ALA A 200 12.06 12.27 6.15
C ALA A 200 11.57 12.65 4.74
N ALA A 201 10.94 13.81 4.60
CA ALA A 201 10.49 14.32 3.29
C ALA A 201 11.67 14.56 2.33
N ARG A 202 12.79 15.14 2.79
CA ARG A 202 14.01 15.32 1.96
C ARG A 202 14.58 13.98 1.51
N LYS A 203 14.58 12.97 2.38
CA LYS A 203 15.03 11.62 2.01
C LYS A 203 14.17 11.00 0.92
N VAL A 204 12.85 11.12 1.05
CA VAL A 204 11.89 10.70 0.00
C VAL A 204 12.13 11.46 -1.29
N LYS A 205 12.21 12.80 -1.23
CA LYS A 205 12.45 13.66 -2.41
C LYS A 205 13.73 13.27 -3.13
N HIS A 206 14.84 13.10 -2.39
CA HIS A 206 16.11 12.66 -2.95
C HIS A 206 15.99 11.30 -3.66
N ALA A 207 15.29 10.33 -3.08
CA ALA A 207 15.05 9.03 -3.72
C ALA A 207 14.26 9.19 -5.01
N ILE A 208 13.19 9.99 -5.01
CA ILE A 208 12.35 10.27 -6.17
C ILE A 208 13.15 10.97 -7.28
N ASP A 209 13.95 11.99 -6.94
CA ASP A 209 14.77 12.70 -7.91
C ASP A 209 15.82 11.77 -8.55
N SER A 210 16.42 10.88 -7.77
CA SER A 210 17.30 9.83 -8.29
C SER A 210 16.57 8.91 -9.27
N LEU A 211 15.33 8.50 -8.94
CA LEU A 211 14.50 7.66 -9.83
C LEU A 211 14.17 8.38 -11.14
N TYR A 212 13.87 9.67 -11.11
CA TYR A 212 13.66 10.47 -12.33
C TYR A 212 14.91 10.54 -13.22
N THR A 213 16.10 10.43 -12.62
CA THR A 213 17.36 10.45 -13.36
C THR A 213 17.66 9.10 -14.00
N ILE A 214 17.39 7.98 -13.30
CA ILE A 214 17.80 6.64 -13.75
C ILE A 214 16.70 5.88 -14.52
N ARG A 215 15.44 6.27 -14.38
CA ARG A 215 14.31 5.62 -15.08
C ARG A 215 13.99 6.38 -16.38
N ARG A 216 13.88 5.65 -17.47
CA ARG A 216 13.43 6.24 -18.75
C ARG A 216 11.97 6.71 -18.69
N HIS A 217 11.12 5.94 -18.04
CA HIS A 217 9.69 6.22 -17.83
C HIS A 217 9.35 5.98 -16.36
N PRO A 218 9.63 6.94 -15.47
CA PRO A 218 9.43 6.75 -14.04
C PRO A 218 7.93 6.68 -13.72
N GLN A 219 7.54 5.58 -13.08
CA GLN A 219 6.20 5.35 -12.51
C GLN A 219 6.38 5.21 -11.00
N ILE A 220 6.13 6.28 -10.26
CA ILE A 220 6.44 6.36 -8.84
C ILE A 220 5.15 6.52 -8.05
N VAL A 221 4.98 5.69 -7.01
CA VAL A 221 3.89 5.78 -6.05
C VAL A 221 4.48 5.95 -4.66
N LEU A 222 4.10 7.02 -3.98
CA LEU A 222 4.48 7.29 -2.60
C LEU A 222 3.26 7.07 -1.69
N LEU A 223 3.40 6.18 -0.73
CA LEU A 223 2.36 5.73 0.20
C LEU A 223 2.81 5.89 1.64
N GLY A 224 1.88 5.92 2.58
CA GLY A 224 2.17 5.89 4.00
C GLY A 224 1.44 6.94 4.81
N ASP A 225 1.96 7.18 6.02
CA ASP A 225 1.48 8.20 6.95
C ASP A 225 2.53 9.30 7.09
N PHE A 226 2.27 10.45 6.50
CA PHE A 226 3.22 11.57 6.53
C PHE A 226 3.09 12.42 7.79
N ASN A 227 2.10 12.17 8.66
CA ASN A 227 1.83 12.94 9.86
C ASN A 227 1.75 14.47 9.61
N ASP A 228 1.49 14.86 8.37
CA ASP A 228 1.35 16.23 7.90
C ASP A 228 0.22 16.32 6.87
N TYR A 229 -0.42 17.48 6.79
CA TYR A 229 -1.43 17.80 5.80
C TYR A 229 -0.78 18.24 4.48
N PRO A 230 -1.54 18.28 3.37
CA PRO A 230 -1.04 18.71 2.07
C PRO A 230 -0.38 20.10 2.08
N GLU A 231 -0.84 21.01 2.97
CA GLU A 231 -0.36 22.38 3.08
C GLU A 231 0.91 22.53 3.92
N ASN A 232 1.29 21.48 4.67
CA ASN A 232 2.49 21.53 5.51
C ASN A 232 3.76 21.49 4.67
N LYS A 233 4.84 22.06 5.20
CA LYS A 233 6.10 22.24 4.49
C LYS A 233 6.69 20.92 3.95
N SER A 234 6.57 19.83 4.71
CA SER A 234 7.09 18.52 4.27
C SER A 234 6.46 18.06 2.97
N VAL A 235 5.14 18.28 2.80
CA VAL A 235 4.38 17.86 1.62
C VAL A 235 4.43 18.92 0.52
N LYS A 236 4.11 20.18 0.87
CA LYS A 236 3.97 21.27 -0.09
C LYS A 236 5.31 21.77 -0.63
N GLU A 237 6.29 21.99 0.27
CA GLU A 237 7.56 22.66 -0.11
C GLU A 237 8.67 21.65 -0.38
N VAL A 238 8.77 20.56 0.40
CA VAL A 238 9.85 19.58 0.24
C VAL A 238 9.54 18.52 -0.79
N LEU A 239 8.36 17.88 -0.70
CA LEU A 239 7.92 16.90 -1.70
C LEU A 239 7.38 17.58 -2.98
N GLU A 240 7.05 18.86 -2.90
CA GLU A 240 6.45 19.64 -4.02
C GLU A 240 5.19 18.98 -4.58
N ALA A 241 4.43 18.28 -3.72
CA ALA A 241 3.25 17.56 -4.12
C ALA A 241 2.09 18.54 -4.39
N ALA A 242 1.58 18.54 -5.62
CA ALA A 242 0.47 19.40 -6.04
C ALA A 242 -0.87 18.72 -5.82
N ALA A 243 -1.92 19.51 -5.59
CA ALA A 243 -3.29 19.03 -5.76
C ALA A 243 -3.56 18.83 -7.26
N PRO A 244 -4.16 17.69 -7.68
CA PRO A 244 -4.66 17.57 -9.04
C PRO A 244 -5.84 18.54 -9.20
N SER A 245 -5.81 19.44 -10.17
CA SER A 245 -6.91 20.39 -10.42
C SER A 245 -8.15 19.68 -10.95
N THR A 246 -7.97 18.63 -11.76
CA THR A 246 -9.00 17.66 -12.16
C THR A 246 -8.36 16.29 -12.34
N LEU A 247 -9.14 15.21 -12.27
CA LEU A 247 -8.68 13.85 -12.59
C LEU A 247 -8.34 13.69 -14.09
N GLN A 248 -8.69 14.68 -14.92
CA GLN A 248 -8.47 14.71 -16.37
C GLN A 248 -7.26 15.56 -16.79
N ASP A 249 -6.65 16.30 -15.86
CA ASP A 249 -5.45 17.07 -16.19
C ASP A 249 -4.33 16.12 -16.59
N SER A 250 -3.71 16.40 -17.73
CA SER A 250 -2.49 15.71 -18.12
C SER A 250 -1.44 15.94 -17.03
N LEU A 251 -1.10 14.89 -16.30
CA LEU A 251 -0.10 14.94 -15.25
C LEU A 251 1.22 15.41 -15.85
N ARG A 252 1.83 16.43 -15.25
CA ARG A 252 3.13 16.93 -15.70
C ARG A 252 4.20 15.90 -15.38
N PRO A 253 5.11 15.59 -16.32
CA PRO A 253 6.25 14.73 -16.04
C PRO A 253 7.04 15.24 -14.81
N GLN A 254 7.59 14.33 -14.03
CA GLN A 254 8.46 14.63 -12.87
C GLN A 254 7.80 15.48 -11.78
N LYS A 255 6.49 15.42 -11.64
CA LYS A 255 5.74 16.08 -10.58
C LYS A 255 4.96 15.06 -9.74
N LEU A 256 5.01 15.24 -8.41
CA LEU A 256 4.15 14.48 -7.49
C LEU A 256 2.77 15.13 -7.38
N TYR A 257 1.75 14.28 -7.23
CA TYR A 257 0.37 14.72 -7.01
C TYR A 257 -0.18 14.09 -5.73
N HIS A 258 -0.72 14.92 -4.86
CA HIS A 258 -1.36 14.48 -3.63
C HIS A 258 -2.84 14.19 -3.88
N LEU A 259 -3.18 12.92 -4.06
CA LEU A 259 -4.51 12.49 -4.52
C LEU A 259 -5.67 12.86 -3.56
N LEU A 260 -5.37 13.17 -2.30
CA LEU A 260 -6.35 13.58 -1.30
C LEU A 260 -6.39 15.10 -1.07
N ALA A 261 -5.48 15.87 -1.67
CA ALA A 261 -5.50 17.33 -1.54
C ALA A 261 -6.78 17.91 -2.16
N GLY A 262 -7.44 18.80 -1.42
CA GLY A 262 -8.71 19.43 -1.85
C GLY A 262 -9.96 18.54 -1.68
N LYS A 263 -9.82 17.35 -1.08
CA LYS A 263 -10.95 16.51 -0.66
C LYS A 263 -11.12 16.67 0.85
N ALA A 264 -11.78 17.74 1.27
CA ALA A 264 -12.22 17.95 2.66
C ALA A 264 -13.66 17.48 2.82
#